data_e44111a7500aac58d2f95cb7eff183a3
#
_entry.id   e44111a7500aac58d2f95cb7eff183a3
#
_cell.length_a   1.000
_cell.length_b   1.000
_cell.length_c   1.000
_cell.angle_alpha   90.00
_cell.angle_beta   90.00
_cell.angle_gamma   90.00
#
_symmetry.space_group_name_H-M   'P 1'
#
loop_
_entity.id
_entity.type
_entity.pdbx_description
1 polymer ?
#
loop_
_entity_poly.entity_id
_entity_poly.type
_entity_poly.pdbx_seq_one_letter_code
_entity_poly.pdbx_strand_id
1 'polypeptide(L)'
;MRELLRTGRATIELVQGDCLEVLPTLPEGSIDVVVTSPPYNLGIDYASYDDRQSREQYLEWTRRWTKAVARVLAPKGSFFLNVAGKPSDPWGPLEVAQVCRESFTLQNTIYWVKSIAVEVDEATLSVGHYKPINSRRYLNDCVELVLHLTHEGKVELDRLAIGVEYADKSNVTRWRSAGADRHCRGNAWFVPYSTIQSRDKDRPHPASYPPALAAQAIRLHGVERAQRTLDPFSGIGSTALACAELGVDHLGIELDALYHAEAVRRVRGVTSPSLFARR
;
A
#
# COMPACT_ATOMS: atom_id res chain seq x y z
N MET A 1 -6.41 5.40 21.72
CA MET A 1 -7.51 6.31 21.26
C MET A 1 -8.14 5.70 20.02
N ARG A 2 -9.46 5.88 19.80
CA ARG A 2 -10.18 5.34 18.65
C ARG A 2 -11.05 6.46 18.06
N GLU A 3 -10.91 6.72 16.76
CA GLU A 3 -11.68 7.71 16.02
C GLU A 3 -12.51 7.02 14.94
N LEU A 4 -13.78 7.38 14.82
CA LEU A 4 -14.70 6.87 13.83
C LEU A 4 -15.17 8.01 12.95
N LEU A 5 -14.82 7.96 11.66
CA LEU A 5 -15.12 8.99 10.68
C LEU A 5 -16.03 8.41 9.59
N ARG A 6 -17.09 9.10 9.24
CA ARG A 6 -17.99 8.71 8.14
C ARG A 6 -17.69 9.55 6.91
N THR A 7 -17.46 8.90 5.79
CA THR A 7 -17.11 9.52 4.51
C THR A 7 -18.03 8.99 3.42
N GLY A 8 -19.10 9.72 3.12
CA GLY A 8 -20.06 9.23 2.13
C GLY A 8 -20.63 7.86 2.52
N ARG A 9 -20.20 6.80 1.81
CA ARG A 9 -20.63 5.41 2.05
C ARG A 9 -19.72 4.64 3.02
N ALA A 10 -18.52 5.14 3.30
CA ALA A 10 -17.51 4.41 4.08
C ALA A 10 -17.48 4.85 5.53
N THR A 11 -17.15 3.91 6.39
CA THR A 11 -16.76 4.14 7.78
C THR A 11 -15.25 3.95 7.90
N ILE A 12 -14.54 5.00 8.25
CA ILE A 12 -13.09 4.98 8.48
C ILE A 12 -12.85 4.98 9.98
N GLU A 13 -12.31 3.89 10.46
CA GLU A 13 -11.95 3.70 11.86
C GLU A 13 -10.42 3.80 12.00
N LEU A 14 -9.93 4.70 12.85
CA LEU A 14 -8.52 4.89 13.13
C LEU A 14 -8.26 4.63 14.60
N VAL A 15 -7.36 3.71 14.90
CA VAL A 15 -7.01 3.27 16.24
C VAL A 15 -5.56 3.59 16.53
N GLN A 16 -5.29 4.38 17.57
CA GLN A 16 -3.95 4.55 18.11
C GLN A 16 -3.62 3.37 19.01
N GLY A 17 -2.59 2.59 18.65
CA GLY A 17 -2.15 1.43 19.43
C GLY A 17 -1.17 0.54 18.67
N ASP A 18 -0.63 -0.46 19.36
CA ASP A 18 0.20 -1.50 18.75
C ASP A 18 -0.69 -2.49 17.98
N CYS A 19 -0.32 -2.75 16.72
CA CYS A 19 -1.03 -3.74 15.90
C CYS A 19 -1.04 -5.13 16.53
N LEU A 20 0.00 -5.52 17.28
CA LEU A 20 0.07 -6.79 17.99
C LEU A 20 -0.91 -6.89 19.19
N GLU A 21 -1.39 -5.77 19.70
CA GLU A 21 -2.43 -5.72 20.74
C GLU A 21 -3.83 -5.61 20.11
N VAL A 22 -3.98 -4.86 19.03
CA VAL A 22 -5.28 -4.60 18.40
C VAL A 22 -5.73 -5.77 17.52
N LEU A 23 -4.86 -6.34 16.68
CA LEU A 23 -5.23 -7.45 15.78
C LEU A 23 -5.86 -8.65 16.50
N PRO A 24 -5.38 -9.10 17.67
CA PRO A 24 -6.01 -10.20 18.40
C PRO A 24 -7.46 -9.95 18.84
N THR A 25 -7.87 -8.68 18.94
CA THR A 25 -9.24 -8.31 19.36
C THR A 25 -10.25 -8.37 18.21
N LEU A 26 -9.78 -8.43 16.96
CA LEU A 26 -10.65 -8.51 15.78
C LEU A 26 -11.19 -9.93 15.59
N PRO A 27 -12.41 -10.07 15.06
CA PRO A 27 -12.94 -11.38 14.69
C PRO A 27 -12.06 -12.05 13.62
N GLU A 28 -11.98 -13.37 13.68
CA GLU A 28 -11.30 -14.17 12.66
C GLU A 28 -12.02 -14.03 11.30
N GLY A 29 -11.24 -13.91 10.22
CA GLY A 29 -11.77 -13.81 8.85
C GLY A 29 -12.63 -12.58 8.59
N SER A 30 -12.48 -11.51 9.37
CA SER A 30 -13.33 -10.29 9.31
C SER A 30 -12.82 -9.20 8.37
N ILE A 31 -11.69 -9.41 7.71
CA ILE A 31 -11.03 -8.44 6.83
C ILE A 31 -10.92 -9.01 5.41
N ASP A 32 -11.44 -8.28 4.44
CA ASP A 32 -11.39 -8.71 3.02
C ASP A 32 -10.09 -8.30 2.35
N VAL A 33 -9.58 -7.10 2.67
CA VAL A 33 -8.36 -6.59 2.06
C VAL A 33 -7.45 -5.98 3.12
N VAL A 34 -6.19 -6.38 3.10
CA VAL A 34 -5.12 -5.70 3.85
C VAL A 34 -4.21 -5.00 2.86
N VAL A 35 -3.96 -3.71 3.06
CA VAL A 35 -2.97 -2.94 2.31
C VAL A 35 -2.09 -2.22 3.30
N THR A 36 -0.80 -2.50 3.30
CA THR A 36 0.10 -1.92 4.30
C THR A 36 1.55 -1.86 3.85
N SER A 37 2.30 -1.02 4.54
CA SER A 37 3.75 -0.84 4.43
C SER A 37 4.33 -0.69 5.83
N PRO A 38 4.82 -1.78 6.45
CA PRO A 38 5.41 -1.73 7.78
C PRO A 38 6.73 -0.94 7.76
N PRO A 39 7.28 -0.56 8.90
CA PRO A 39 8.68 -0.14 8.99
C PRO A 39 9.62 -1.20 8.39
N TYR A 40 10.67 -0.78 7.65
CA TYR A 40 11.54 -1.71 6.90
C TYR A 40 12.87 -1.99 7.59
N ASN A 41 13.08 -1.52 8.81
CA ASN A 41 14.33 -1.60 9.54
C ASN A 41 15.53 -0.97 8.80
N LEU A 42 15.28 0.19 8.17
CA LEU A 42 16.27 0.94 7.39
C LEU A 42 17.00 2.00 8.22
N GLY A 43 16.67 2.13 9.50
CA GLY A 43 17.20 3.14 10.40
C GLY A 43 16.53 4.50 10.25
N ILE A 44 15.27 4.51 9.85
CA ILE A 44 14.44 5.72 9.77
C ILE A 44 14.10 6.17 11.20
N ASP A 45 14.23 7.46 11.47
CA ASP A 45 13.85 8.02 12.77
C ASP A 45 12.33 8.18 12.83
N TYR A 46 11.64 7.15 13.29
CA TYR A 46 10.23 7.22 13.68
C TYR A 46 10.10 7.73 15.11
N ALA A 47 8.99 8.40 15.41
CA ALA A 47 8.79 8.99 16.74
C ALA A 47 8.58 7.94 17.85
N SER A 48 7.93 6.81 17.54
CA SER A 48 7.51 5.81 18.54
C SER A 48 7.94 4.38 18.21
N TYR A 49 8.81 4.17 17.21
CA TYR A 49 9.29 2.85 16.81
C TYR A 49 10.79 2.86 16.55
N ASP A 50 11.50 1.86 17.11
CA ASP A 50 12.93 1.66 16.84
C ASP A 50 13.13 0.87 15.53
N ASP A 51 13.51 1.59 14.47
CA ASP A 51 13.76 1.03 13.13
C ASP A 51 15.23 0.58 12.95
N ARG A 52 15.92 0.27 14.06
CA ARG A 52 17.33 -0.20 14.09
C ARG A 52 17.49 -1.49 14.85
N GLN A 53 16.50 -2.36 14.75
CA GLN A 53 16.55 -3.68 15.39
C GLN A 53 17.57 -4.59 14.71
N SER A 54 18.05 -5.64 15.42
CA SER A 54 18.79 -6.71 14.77
C SER A 54 17.90 -7.37 13.70
N ARG A 55 18.53 -7.95 12.67
CA ARG A 55 17.79 -8.65 11.61
C ARG A 55 16.86 -9.73 12.17
N GLU A 56 17.35 -10.49 13.12
CA GLU A 56 16.60 -11.58 13.76
C GLU A 56 15.37 -11.04 14.50
N GLN A 57 15.53 -9.99 15.30
CA GLN A 57 14.42 -9.36 16.03
C GLN A 57 13.35 -8.79 15.08
N TYR A 58 13.79 -8.14 14.01
CA TYR A 58 12.89 -7.60 12.99
C TYR A 58 12.10 -8.69 12.26
N LEU A 59 12.74 -9.79 11.88
CA LEU A 59 12.05 -10.91 11.22
C LEU A 59 11.11 -11.65 12.18
N GLU A 60 11.47 -11.77 13.47
CA GLU A 60 10.58 -12.34 14.47
C GLU A 60 9.36 -11.44 14.72
N TRP A 61 9.56 -10.13 14.83
CA TRP A 61 8.45 -9.18 14.90
C TRP A 61 7.56 -9.26 13.65
N THR A 62 8.16 -9.36 12.47
CA THR A 62 7.44 -9.56 11.20
C THR A 62 6.61 -10.85 11.22
N ARG A 63 7.14 -11.95 11.71
CA ARG A 63 6.40 -13.23 11.86
C ARG A 63 5.18 -13.08 12.75
N ARG A 64 5.32 -12.37 13.85
CA ARG A 64 4.21 -12.19 14.81
C ARG A 64 3.04 -11.41 14.20
N TRP A 65 3.28 -10.27 13.60
CA TRP A 65 2.19 -9.48 13.05
C TRP A 65 1.62 -10.07 11.75
N THR A 66 2.41 -10.70 10.89
CA THR A 66 1.89 -11.40 9.69
C THR A 66 1.00 -12.58 10.06
N LYS A 67 1.34 -13.33 11.10
CA LYS A 67 0.48 -14.39 11.64
C LYS A 67 -0.84 -13.83 12.20
N ALA A 68 -0.80 -12.69 12.86
CA ALA A 68 -2.02 -12.02 13.35
C ALA A 68 -2.90 -11.51 12.18
N VAL A 69 -2.28 -10.98 11.12
CA VAL A 69 -2.99 -10.60 9.88
C VAL A 69 -3.63 -11.83 9.23
N ALA A 70 -2.91 -12.95 9.14
CA ALA A 70 -3.45 -14.19 8.56
C ALA A 70 -4.72 -14.68 9.27
N ARG A 71 -4.78 -14.53 10.59
CA ARG A 71 -5.97 -14.90 11.37
C ARG A 71 -7.19 -14.05 11.01
N VAL A 72 -7.01 -12.75 10.83
CA VAL A 72 -8.12 -11.82 10.57
C VAL A 72 -8.51 -11.71 9.10
N LEU A 73 -7.64 -12.15 8.18
CA LEU A 73 -7.92 -12.14 6.75
C LEU A 73 -8.99 -13.17 6.40
N ALA A 74 -9.99 -12.76 5.64
CA ALA A 74 -11.05 -13.63 5.15
C ALA A 74 -10.50 -14.74 4.22
N PRO A 75 -11.16 -15.90 4.10
CA PRO A 75 -10.68 -17.00 3.26
C PRO A 75 -10.41 -16.61 1.80
N LYS A 76 -11.18 -15.67 1.26
CA LYS A 76 -11.02 -15.09 -0.08
C LYS A 76 -10.42 -13.69 -0.04
N GLY A 77 -9.81 -13.32 1.07
CA GLY A 77 -9.18 -12.01 1.24
C GLY A 77 -7.85 -11.88 0.50
N SER A 78 -7.45 -10.65 0.27
CA SER A 78 -6.16 -10.28 -0.33
C SER A 78 -5.33 -9.44 0.62
N PHE A 79 -4.07 -9.77 0.77
CA PHE A 79 -3.11 -8.99 1.53
C PHE A 79 -2.05 -8.44 0.58
N PHE A 80 -2.02 -7.12 0.42
CA PHE A 80 -1.03 -6.38 -0.37
C PHE A 80 -0.01 -5.76 0.57
N LEU A 81 1.17 -6.36 0.62
CA LEU A 81 2.28 -5.94 1.47
C LEU A 81 3.33 -5.20 0.65
N ASN A 82 3.44 -3.90 0.85
CA ASN A 82 4.53 -3.11 0.27
C ASN A 82 5.78 -3.25 1.10
N VAL A 83 6.88 -3.64 0.48
CA VAL A 83 8.19 -3.81 1.10
C VAL A 83 9.29 -3.27 0.21
N ALA A 84 10.27 -2.65 0.85
CA ALA A 84 11.49 -2.19 0.20
C ALA A 84 12.72 -2.53 1.05
N GLY A 85 13.87 -2.48 0.41
CA GLY A 85 15.17 -2.55 1.07
C GLY A 85 15.91 -1.23 0.92
N LYS A 86 17.18 -1.27 1.23
CA LYS A 86 18.15 -0.23 0.84
C LYS A 86 19.13 -0.82 -0.18
N PRO A 87 19.71 -0.02 -1.06
CA PRO A 87 20.63 -0.53 -2.08
C PRO A 87 21.77 -1.38 -1.55
N SER A 88 22.21 -1.11 -0.30
CA SER A 88 23.26 -1.90 0.37
C SER A 88 22.75 -3.18 1.05
N ASP A 89 21.43 -3.38 1.11
CA ASP A 89 20.80 -4.57 1.68
C ASP A 89 19.58 -4.99 0.85
N PRO A 90 19.79 -5.58 -0.32
CA PRO A 90 18.70 -6.02 -1.20
C PRO A 90 17.99 -7.29 -0.70
N TRP A 91 18.54 -7.98 0.31
CA TRP A 91 17.92 -9.19 0.90
C TRP A 91 16.72 -8.86 1.77
N GLY A 92 16.67 -7.66 2.39
CA GLY A 92 15.63 -7.28 3.34
C GLY A 92 14.20 -7.61 2.90
N PRO A 93 13.71 -7.11 1.75
CA PRO A 93 12.36 -7.41 1.28
C PRO A 93 12.15 -8.90 0.94
N LEU A 94 13.19 -9.62 0.52
CA LEU A 94 13.11 -11.04 0.19
C LEU A 94 12.99 -11.90 1.46
N GLU A 95 13.67 -11.55 2.53
CA GLU A 95 13.55 -12.22 3.83
C GLU A 95 12.18 -11.97 4.47
N VAL A 96 11.63 -10.76 4.35
CA VAL A 96 10.24 -10.49 4.74
C VAL A 96 9.27 -11.38 3.95
N ALA A 97 9.48 -11.53 2.63
CA ALA A 97 8.69 -12.43 1.81
C ALA A 97 8.79 -13.90 2.27
N GLN A 98 9.99 -14.36 2.69
CA GLN A 98 10.17 -15.70 3.24
C GLN A 98 9.42 -15.90 4.55
N VAL A 99 9.41 -14.90 5.44
CA VAL A 99 8.60 -14.94 6.66
C VAL A 99 7.11 -15.00 6.33
N CYS A 100 6.63 -14.21 5.38
CA CYS A 100 5.23 -14.24 4.96
C CYS A 100 4.81 -15.61 4.43
N ARG A 101 5.71 -16.35 3.79
CA ARG A 101 5.47 -17.71 3.26
C ARG A 101 5.04 -18.71 4.33
N GLU A 102 5.33 -18.45 5.59
CA GLU A 102 4.92 -19.32 6.71
C GLU A 102 3.40 -19.29 6.95
N SER A 103 2.72 -18.21 6.54
CA SER A 103 1.29 -18.01 6.77
C SER A 103 0.47 -17.77 5.51
N PHE A 104 1.11 -17.50 4.38
CA PHE A 104 0.45 -17.11 3.13
C PHE A 104 1.05 -17.78 1.90
N THR A 105 0.25 -17.84 0.85
CA THR A 105 0.70 -18.12 -0.51
C THR A 105 0.91 -16.81 -1.26
N LEU A 106 2.08 -16.63 -1.86
CA LEU A 106 2.36 -15.51 -2.75
C LEU A 106 1.63 -15.74 -4.08
N GLN A 107 0.57 -14.99 -4.33
CA GLN A 107 -0.23 -15.12 -5.56
C GLN A 107 0.34 -14.29 -6.70
N ASN A 108 0.76 -13.04 -6.44
CA ASN A 108 1.40 -12.17 -7.42
C ASN A 108 2.52 -11.35 -6.78
N THR A 109 3.57 -11.11 -7.55
CA THR A 109 4.55 -10.07 -7.24
C THR A 109 4.27 -8.86 -8.12
N ILE A 110 4.03 -7.73 -7.49
CA ILE A 110 3.76 -6.45 -8.15
C ILE A 110 4.96 -5.55 -7.91
N TYR A 111 5.39 -4.85 -8.94
CA TYR A 111 6.50 -3.90 -8.89
C TYR A 111 5.92 -2.48 -8.89
N TRP A 112 5.96 -1.82 -7.75
CA TRP A 112 5.61 -0.40 -7.69
C TRP A 112 6.78 0.42 -8.19
N VAL A 113 6.64 0.92 -9.42
CA VAL A 113 7.63 1.79 -10.06
C VAL A 113 7.36 3.23 -9.63
N LYS A 114 8.25 3.80 -8.81
CA LYS A 114 8.16 5.17 -8.26
C LYS A 114 8.66 6.22 -9.23
N SER A 115 9.64 5.85 -10.02
CA SER A 115 10.24 6.71 -11.04
C SER A 115 10.76 5.86 -12.19
N ILE A 116 10.80 6.44 -13.37
CA ILE A 116 11.34 5.82 -14.58
C ILE A 116 12.16 6.83 -15.34
N ALA A 117 13.31 6.40 -15.85
CA ALA A 117 14.12 7.13 -16.80
C ALA A 117 14.48 6.17 -17.92
N VAL A 118 13.96 6.41 -19.11
CA VAL A 118 14.16 5.56 -20.30
C VAL A 118 14.48 6.41 -21.52
N GLU A 119 15.26 5.86 -22.40
CA GLU A 119 15.51 6.42 -23.73
C GLU A 119 14.61 5.68 -24.73
N VAL A 120 13.80 6.44 -25.48
CA VAL A 120 12.90 5.92 -26.51
C VAL A 120 13.04 6.82 -27.73
N ASP A 121 13.45 6.27 -28.87
CA ASP A 121 13.54 6.96 -30.17
C ASP A 121 14.21 8.34 -30.06
N GLU A 122 15.44 8.41 -29.58
CA GLU A 122 16.24 9.62 -29.38
C GLU A 122 15.69 10.62 -28.33
N ALA A 123 14.58 10.28 -27.64
CA ALA A 123 14.01 11.08 -26.56
C ALA A 123 14.27 10.43 -25.21
N THR A 124 14.57 11.25 -24.19
CA THR A 124 14.65 10.81 -22.79
C THR A 124 13.33 11.10 -22.10
N LEU A 125 12.65 10.04 -21.63
CA LEU A 125 11.51 10.16 -20.74
C LEU A 125 11.97 9.97 -19.29
N SER A 126 11.79 10.99 -18.47
CA SER A 126 12.05 10.93 -17.02
C SER A 126 10.82 11.39 -16.27
N VAL A 127 10.22 10.50 -15.50
CA VAL A 127 9.00 10.74 -14.71
C VAL A 127 9.13 10.16 -13.32
N GLY A 128 8.55 10.83 -12.35
CA GLY A 128 8.64 10.46 -10.93
C GLY A 128 9.91 11.01 -10.30
N HIS A 129 10.13 10.61 -9.05
CA HIS A 129 11.30 11.05 -8.28
C HIS A 129 11.90 9.89 -7.50
N TYR A 130 13.20 9.91 -7.34
CA TYR A 130 13.94 9.05 -6.44
C TYR A 130 15.01 9.87 -5.70
N LYS A 131 15.37 9.44 -4.51
CA LYS A 131 16.48 10.04 -3.77
C LYS A 131 17.79 9.51 -4.36
N PRO A 132 18.62 10.35 -4.97
CA PRO A 132 19.91 9.90 -5.51
C PRO A 132 20.81 9.41 -4.38
N ILE A 133 21.54 8.33 -4.65
CA ILE A 133 22.56 7.79 -3.73
C ILE A 133 23.95 8.16 -4.25
N ASN A 134 24.83 8.59 -3.35
CA ASN A 134 26.22 8.82 -3.67
C ASN A 134 27.02 7.53 -3.54
N SER A 135 26.90 6.65 -4.53
CA SER A 135 27.59 5.36 -4.53
C SER A 135 28.02 4.99 -5.94
N ARG A 136 29.21 4.36 -6.04
CA ARG A 136 29.69 3.73 -7.29
C ARG A 136 29.34 2.24 -7.36
N ARG A 137 28.70 1.67 -6.34
CA ARG A 137 28.43 0.22 -6.21
C ARG A 137 26.97 -0.14 -6.34
N TYR A 138 26.06 0.79 -6.08
CA TYR A 138 24.64 0.52 -6.00
C TYR A 138 23.85 1.43 -6.94
N LEU A 139 22.78 0.89 -7.48
CA LEU A 139 21.79 1.65 -8.25
C LEU A 139 20.84 2.39 -7.32
N ASN A 140 20.19 3.45 -7.82
CA ASN A 140 19.07 4.08 -7.11
C ASN A 140 17.85 3.16 -7.10
N ASP A 141 17.16 3.06 -5.96
CA ASP A 141 15.93 2.27 -5.87
C ASP A 141 14.74 3.05 -6.44
N CYS A 142 14.35 2.68 -7.65
CA CYS A 142 13.20 3.23 -8.34
C CYS A 142 11.93 2.37 -8.17
N VAL A 143 12.06 1.19 -7.55
CA VAL A 143 11.01 0.18 -7.44
C VAL A 143 10.88 -0.32 -6.01
N GLU A 144 9.65 -0.57 -5.57
CA GLU A 144 9.36 -1.36 -4.37
C GLU A 144 8.52 -2.57 -4.74
N LEU A 145 8.55 -3.61 -3.90
CA LEU A 145 7.75 -4.81 -4.10
C LEU A 145 6.41 -4.65 -3.37
N VAL A 146 5.31 -4.95 -4.06
CA VAL A 146 4.02 -5.16 -3.43
C VAL A 146 3.69 -6.65 -3.58
N LEU A 147 3.82 -7.37 -2.48
CA LEU A 147 3.52 -8.80 -2.42
C LEU A 147 2.01 -8.98 -2.29
N HIS A 148 1.36 -9.59 -3.27
CA HIS A 148 -0.04 -9.99 -3.16
C HIS A 148 -0.10 -11.39 -2.56
N LEU A 149 -0.43 -11.44 -1.30
CA LEU A 149 -0.49 -12.62 -0.45
C LEU A 149 -1.95 -13.03 -0.21
N THR A 150 -2.21 -14.32 -0.21
CA THR A 150 -3.55 -14.90 0.04
C THR A 150 -3.38 -16.22 0.78
N HIS A 151 -4.46 -16.81 1.30
CA HIS A 151 -4.36 -18.11 1.95
C HIS A 151 -3.96 -19.23 0.98
N GLU A 152 -4.54 -19.28 -0.22
CA GLU A 152 -4.40 -20.42 -1.15
C GLU A 152 -3.80 -20.06 -2.52
N GLY A 153 -3.51 -18.80 -2.81
CA GLY A 153 -3.03 -18.38 -4.13
C GLY A 153 -4.09 -18.42 -5.24
N LYS A 154 -5.39 -18.37 -4.89
CA LYS A 154 -6.51 -18.59 -5.82
C LYS A 154 -7.61 -17.54 -5.75
N VAL A 155 -7.32 -16.37 -5.17
CA VAL A 155 -8.30 -15.28 -5.10
C VAL A 155 -8.52 -14.71 -6.49
N GLU A 156 -9.76 -14.61 -6.92
CA GLU A 156 -10.13 -13.95 -8.17
C GLU A 156 -9.85 -12.45 -8.08
N LEU A 157 -9.41 -11.86 -9.17
CA LEU A 157 -9.02 -10.45 -9.25
C LEU A 157 -9.82 -9.72 -10.32
N ASP A 158 -10.19 -8.47 -10.03
CA ASP A 158 -10.73 -7.56 -11.03
C ASP A 158 -9.60 -6.86 -11.78
N ARG A 159 -9.00 -7.59 -12.72
CA ARG A 159 -7.86 -7.12 -13.51
C ARG A 159 -8.20 -5.93 -14.41
N LEU A 160 -9.47 -5.80 -14.79
CA LEU A 160 -9.92 -4.70 -15.65
C LEU A 160 -10.23 -3.43 -14.86
N ALA A 161 -10.57 -3.52 -13.57
CA ALA A 161 -10.72 -2.34 -12.71
C ALA A 161 -9.46 -1.48 -12.64
N ILE A 162 -8.28 -2.12 -12.77
CA ILE A 162 -6.99 -1.43 -12.88
C ILE A 162 -6.43 -1.43 -14.29
N GLY A 163 -7.21 -1.87 -15.29
CA GLY A 163 -6.78 -1.99 -16.67
C GLY A 163 -6.43 -0.64 -17.30
N VAL A 164 -5.79 -0.70 -18.45
CA VAL A 164 -5.46 0.45 -19.32
C VAL A 164 -6.13 0.27 -20.67
N GLU A 165 -6.35 1.38 -21.37
CA GLU A 165 -6.90 1.33 -22.73
C GLU A 165 -5.93 0.67 -23.70
N TYR A 166 -6.46 0.04 -24.73
CA TYR A 166 -5.65 -0.45 -25.84
C TYR A 166 -5.05 0.72 -26.62
N ALA A 167 -3.75 0.70 -26.84
CA ALA A 167 -3.08 1.65 -27.72
C ALA A 167 -3.57 1.46 -29.18
N ASP A 168 -3.64 0.20 -29.64
CA ASP A 168 -4.25 -0.17 -30.91
C ASP A 168 -5.72 -0.57 -30.71
N LYS A 169 -6.64 0.31 -31.09
CA LYS A 169 -8.08 0.15 -30.92
C LYS A 169 -8.69 -1.03 -31.71
N SER A 170 -7.98 -1.59 -32.69
CA SER A 170 -8.39 -2.82 -33.39
C SER A 170 -8.46 -4.02 -32.44
N ASN A 171 -7.70 -3.98 -31.36
CA ASN A 171 -7.69 -5.03 -30.33
C ASN A 171 -8.97 -5.07 -29.49
N VAL A 172 -9.75 -3.99 -29.43
CA VAL A 172 -11.02 -3.93 -28.65
C VAL A 172 -12.02 -4.98 -29.15
N THR A 173 -12.09 -5.19 -30.44
CA THR A 173 -13.01 -6.15 -31.07
C THR A 173 -12.46 -7.58 -31.17
N ARG A 174 -11.15 -7.75 -31.03
CA ARG A 174 -10.46 -9.03 -31.21
C ARG A 174 -10.76 -10.05 -30.10
N TRP A 175 -11.02 -9.58 -28.90
CA TRP A 175 -11.25 -10.42 -27.74
C TRP A 175 -12.69 -10.26 -27.23
N ARG A 176 -13.53 -11.27 -27.45
CA ARG A 176 -14.95 -11.27 -27.04
C ARG A 176 -15.17 -11.04 -25.54
N SER A 177 -14.17 -11.32 -24.71
CA SER A 177 -14.19 -11.09 -23.24
C SER A 177 -13.92 -9.65 -22.84
N ALA A 178 -13.52 -8.79 -23.75
CA ALA A 178 -13.06 -7.45 -23.41
C ALA A 178 -14.20 -6.45 -23.19
N GLY A 179 -15.43 -6.66 -23.67
CA GLY A 179 -16.62 -5.81 -23.43
C GLY A 179 -16.39 -4.29 -23.29
N ALA A 180 -15.13 -3.86 -23.15
CA ALA A 180 -14.66 -2.50 -22.91
C ALA A 180 -13.28 -2.30 -23.55
N ASP A 181 -12.94 -1.05 -23.85
CA ASP A 181 -11.61 -0.64 -24.34
C ASP A 181 -10.57 -0.66 -23.19
N ARG A 182 -10.38 -1.82 -22.58
CA ARG A 182 -9.44 -2.00 -21.46
C ARG A 182 -8.79 -3.39 -21.48
N HIS A 183 -7.50 -3.43 -21.18
CA HIS A 183 -6.78 -4.67 -20.95
C HIS A 183 -6.02 -4.62 -19.63
N CYS A 184 -5.64 -5.80 -19.11
CA CYS A 184 -4.87 -5.89 -17.88
C CYS A 184 -3.52 -5.17 -18.03
N ARG A 185 -3.22 -4.25 -17.11
CA ARG A 185 -1.95 -3.50 -17.12
C ARG A 185 -0.71 -4.32 -16.73
N GLY A 186 -0.90 -5.55 -16.27
CA GLY A 186 0.20 -6.36 -15.75
C GLY A 186 0.60 -6.00 -14.32
N ASN A 187 1.79 -6.44 -13.92
CA ASN A 187 2.29 -6.32 -12.56
C ASN A 187 3.35 -5.22 -12.35
N ALA A 188 3.66 -4.42 -13.36
CA ALA A 188 4.46 -3.21 -13.23
C ALA A 188 3.54 -2.00 -13.07
N TRP A 189 3.48 -1.45 -11.84
CA TRP A 189 2.57 -0.36 -11.52
C TRP A 189 3.34 0.95 -11.42
N PHE A 190 3.21 1.80 -12.42
CA PHE A 190 3.76 3.13 -12.36
C PHE A 190 2.82 4.04 -11.57
N VAL A 191 3.19 4.32 -10.33
CA VAL A 191 2.52 5.29 -9.45
C VAL A 191 3.59 6.26 -8.98
N PRO A 192 3.66 7.47 -9.58
CA PRO A 192 4.72 8.41 -9.28
C PRO A 192 4.76 8.75 -7.79
N TYR A 193 5.96 8.70 -7.21
CA TYR A 193 6.17 9.21 -5.88
C TYR A 193 6.30 10.73 -5.97
N SER A 194 5.35 11.44 -5.40
CA SER A 194 5.41 12.90 -5.30
C SER A 194 6.26 13.26 -4.08
N THR A 195 7.51 13.65 -4.31
CA THR A 195 8.24 14.33 -3.24
C THR A 195 7.62 15.71 -3.05
N ILE A 196 7.19 15.98 -1.83
CA ILE A 196 6.87 17.35 -1.44
C ILE A 196 8.17 18.13 -1.55
N GLN A 197 8.29 18.99 -2.56
CA GLN A 197 9.48 19.82 -2.81
C GLN A 197 9.59 20.97 -1.80
N SER A 198 8.73 21.02 -0.79
CA SER A 198 8.83 22.04 0.24
C SER A 198 10.07 21.79 1.08
N ARG A 199 10.86 22.83 1.29
CA ARG A 199 11.90 22.92 2.32
C ARG A 199 11.30 22.84 3.73
N ASP A 200 10.01 22.55 3.85
CA ASP A 200 9.31 22.41 5.12
C ASP A 200 9.91 21.25 5.87
N LYS A 201 10.59 21.59 6.94
CA LYS A 201 11.13 20.66 7.94
C LYS A 201 10.03 19.84 8.63
N ASP A 202 8.78 20.22 8.42
CA ASP A 202 7.59 19.62 9.00
C ASP A 202 6.97 18.56 8.08
N ARG A 203 7.75 17.54 7.67
CA ARG A 203 7.16 16.34 7.10
C ARG A 203 6.46 15.59 8.23
N PRO A 204 5.12 15.45 8.20
CA PRO A 204 4.40 14.77 9.27
C PRO A 204 4.78 13.28 9.38
N HIS A 205 5.34 12.66 8.31
CA HIS A 205 5.78 11.27 8.30
C HIS A 205 6.98 11.08 7.36
N PRO A 206 8.05 10.37 7.79
CA PRO A 206 9.29 10.22 7.02
C PRO A 206 9.14 9.32 5.78
N ALA A 207 8.21 8.36 5.82
CA ALA A 207 7.98 7.39 4.74
C ALA A 207 6.49 7.03 4.64
N SER A 208 5.85 7.32 3.52
CA SER A 208 4.47 6.93 3.25
C SER A 208 4.27 6.71 1.75
N TYR A 209 3.51 5.69 1.38
CA TYR A 209 3.11 5.49 -0.01
C TYR A 209 1.89 6.35 -0.38
N PRO A 210 1.70 6.64 -1.69
CA PRO A 210 0.58 7.45 -2.13
C PRO A 210 -0.75 6.69 -2.02
N PRO A 211 -1.87 7.37 -1.69
CA PRO A 211 -3.20 6.73 -1.65
C PRO A 211 -3.58 5.99 -2.95
N ALA A 212 -3.11 6.47 -4.09
CA ALA A 212 -3.33 5.84 -5.39
C ALA A 212 -2.82 4.39 -5.46
N LEU A 213 -1.73 4.05 -4.75
CA LEU A 213 -1.22 2.69 -4.68
C LEU A 213 -2.20 1.76 -3.94
N ALA A 214 -2.70 2.20 -2.78
CA ALA A 214 -3.70 1.47 -2.02
C ALA A 214 -5.01 1.34 -2.79
N ALA A 215 -5.49 2.42 -3.41
CA ALA A 215 -6.69 2.39 -4.24
C ALA A 215 -6.57 1.38 -5.39
N GLN A 216 -5.40 1.28 -6.01
CA GLN A 216 -5.16 0.32 -7.09
C GLN A 216 -5.17 -1.14 -6.57
N ALA A 217 -4.62 -1.41 -5.39
CA ALA A 217 -4.66 -2.71 -4.74
C ALA A 217 -6.10 -3.14 -4.40
N ILE A 218 -6.89 -2.23 -3.82
CA ILE A 218 -8.30 -2.48 -3.48
C ILE A 218 -9.13 -2.71 -4.75
N ARG A 219 -8.93 -1.90 -5.80
CA ARG A 219 -9.60 -2.10 -7.10
C ARG A 219 -9.24 -3.44 -7.73
N LEU A 220 -7.98 -3.88 -7.62
CA LEU A 220 -7.56 -5.19 -8.15
C LEU A 220 -8.26 -6.35 -7.41
N HIS A 221 -8.41 -6.28 -6.09
CA HIS A 221 -9.22 -7.26 -5.34
C HIS A 221 -10.68 -7.25 -5.80
N GLY A 222 -11.21 -6.08 -6.14
CA GLY A 222 -12.61 -5.79 -6.50
C GLY A 222 -13.30 -5.01 -5.40
N VAL A 223 -13.67 -3.76 -5.68
CA VAL A 223 -14.26 -2.82 -4.70
C VAL A 223 -15.54 -3.39 -4.09
N GLU A 224 -16.39 -4.03 -4.89
CA GLU A 224 -17.66 -4.62 -4.41
C GLU A 224 -17.47 -5.77 -3.42
N ARG A 225 -16.30 -6.40 -3.43
CA ARG A 225 -15.92 -7.50 -2.52
C ARG A 225 -15.12 -7.01 -1.31
N ALA A 226 -14.51 -5.84 -1.41
CA ALA A 226 -13.71 -5.22 -0.37
C ALA A 226 -14.63 -4.48 0.61
N GLN A 227 -15.43 -5.19 1.41
CA GLN A 227 -16.34 -4.55 2.36
C GLN A 227 -15.59 -3.93 3.53
N ARG A 228 -14.52 -4.58 4.01
CA ARG A 228 -13.70 -4.08 5.11
C ARG A 228 -12.22 -4.24 4.82
N THR A 229 -11.50 -3.13 4.86
CA THR A 229 -10.04 -3.09 4.69
C THR A 229 -9.33 -2.90 6.04
N LEU A 230 -8.05 -3.29 6.08
CA LEU A 230 -7.18 -3.10 7.23
C LEU A 230 -5.82 -2.55 6.78
N ASP A 231 -5.28 -1.61 7.57
CA ASP A 231 -3.88 -1.21 7.52
C ASP A 231 -3.30 -1.22 8.95
N PRO A 232 -2.52 -2.26 9.33
CA PRO A 232 -1.95 -2.37 10.68
C PRO A 232 -0.80 -1.39 10.94
N PHE A 233 -0.34 -0.64 9.93
CA PHE A 233 0.71 0.38 10.02
C PHE A 233 0.28 1.64 9.28
N SER A 234 -0.83 2.22 9.73
CA SER A 234 -1.61 3.21 8.99
C SER A 234 -0.86 4.53 8.71
N GLY A 235 0.18 4.85 9.52
CA GLY A 235 0.93 6.08 9.38
C GLY A 235 0.00 7.29 9.35
N ILE A 236 0.16 8.13 8.33
CA ILE A 236 -0.68 9.31 8.08
C ILE A 236 -1.94 9.01 7.25
N GLY A 237 -2.37 7.73 7.18
CA GLY A 237 -3.67 7.33 6.64
C GLY A 237 -3.77 7.27 5.11
N SER A 238 -2.74 6.84 4.39
CA SER A 238 -2.81 6.72 2.92
C SER A 238 -3.86 5.70 2.47
N THR A 239 -3.94 4.54 3.12
CA THR A 239 -5.00 3.54 2.85
C THR A 239 -6.37 4.05 3.26
N ALA A 240 -6.47 4.76 4.39
CA ALA A 240 -7.73 5.35 4.85
C ALA A 240 -8.31 6.34 3.83
N LEU A 241 -7.46 7.18 3.22
CA LEU A 241 -7.87 8.12 2.16
C LEU A 241 -8.34 7.37 0.90
N ALA A 242 -7.65 6.31 0.49
CA ALA A 242 -8.07 5.48 -0.64
C ALA A 242 -9.43 4.83 -0.38
N CYS A 243 -9.66 4.33 0.83
CA CYS A 243 -10.93 3.73 1.23
C CYS A 243 -12.07 4.75 1.28
N ALA A 244 -11.79 5.97 1.78
CA ALA A 244 -12.75 7.08 1.77
C ALA A 244 -13.17 7.45 0.35
N GLU A 245 -12.23 7.49 -0.61
CA GLU A 245 -12.49 7.73 -2.03
C GLU A 245 -13.35 6.62 -2.65
N LEU A 246 -13.00 5.35 -2.35
CA LEU A 246 -13.65 4.18 -2.94
C LEU A 246 -14.99 3.80 -2.29
N GLY A 247 -15.30 4.39 -1.13
CA GLY A 247 -16.51 4.06 -0.38
C GLY A 247 -16.44 2.70 0.32
N VAL A 248 -15.25 2.26 0.76
CA VAL A 248 -14.97 0.99 1.41
C VAL A 248 -14.67 1.21 2.89
N ASP A 249 -15.24 0.41 3.78
CA ASP A 249 -14.95 0.50 5.21
C ASP A 249 -13.48 0.17 5.51
N HIS A 250 -12.92 0.88 6.48
CA HIS A 250 -11.48 0.79 6.80
C HIS A 250 -11.21 0.79 8.29
N LEU A 251 -10.24 -0.02 8.69
CA LEU A 251 -9.60 0.03 10.00
C LEU A 251 -8.10 0.30 9.82
N GLY A 252 -7.64 1.44 10.32
CA GLY A 252 -6.22 1.79 10.40
C GLY A 252 -5.72 1.69 11.83
N ILE A 253 -4.55 1.09 12.03
CA ILE A 253 -3.89 1.02 13.34
C ILE A 253 -2.57 1.78 13.22
N GLU A 254 -2.33 2.68 14.16
CA GLU A 254 -1.10 3.49 14.20
C GLU A 254 -0.58 3.60 15.61
N LEU A 255 0.69 3.26 15.80
CA LEU A 255 1.35 3.30 17.11
C LEU A 255 1.59 4.72 17.59
N ASP A 256 2.02 5.60 16.67
CA ASP A 256 2.41 6.96 16.98
C ASP A 256 1.20 7.90 17.05
N ALA A 257 1.09 8.65 18.15
CA ALA A 257 -0.02 9.57 18.39
C ALA A 257 -0.07 10.74 17.38
N LEU A 258 1.10 11.22 16.92
CA LEU A 258 1.17 12.35 15.99
C LEU A 258 0.77 11.90 14.59
N TYR A 259 1.22 10.72 14.15
CA TYR A 259 0.83 10.16 12.86
C TYR A 259 -0.65 9.79 12.84
N HIS A 260 -1.17 9.21 13.92
CA HIS A 260 -2.59 8.97 14.09
C HIS A 260 -3.41 10.26 13.98
N ALA A 261 -3.03 11.32 14.70
CA ALA A 261 -3.72 12.61 14.66
C ALA A 261 -3.69 13.21 13.24
N GLU A 262 -2.56 13.10 12.53
CA GLU A 262 -2.44 13.56 11.15
C GLU A 262 -3.33 12.74 10.19
N ALA A 263 -3.42 11.42 10.37
CA ALA A 263 -4.34 10.56 9.60
C ALA A 263 -5.79 11.02 9.79
N VAL A 264 -6.21 11.25 11.03
CA VAL A 264 -7.54 11.78 11.37
C VAL A 264 -7.79 13.12 10.69
N ARG A 265 -6.82 14.05 10.78
CA ARG A 265 -6.91 15.36 10.12
C ARG A 265 -7.10 15.25 8.61
N ARG A 266 -6.31 14.39 7.95
CA ARG A 266 -6.36 14.18 6.49
C ARG A 266 -7.69 13.58 6.06
N VAL A 267 -8.18 12.57 6.76
CA VAL A 267 -9.48 11.94 6.46
C VAL A 267 -10.63 12.96 6.66
N ARG A 268 -10.61 13.74 7.74
CA ARG A 268 -11.59 14.82 7.96
C ARG A 268 -11.56 15.85 6.83
N GLY A 269 -10.39 16.16 6.27
CA GLY A 269 -10.22 17.08 5.16
C GLY A 269 -10.93 16.67 3.88
N VAL A 270 -11.05 15.37 3.61
CA VAL A 270 -11.79 14.86 2.42
C VAL A 270 -13.27 14.62 2.71
N THR A 271 -13.69 14.58 3.98
CA THR A 271 -15.10 14.39 4.37
C THR A 271 -15.87 15.69 4.45
N SER A 272 -15.19 16.79 4.67
CA SER A 272 -15.83 18.12 4.65
C SER A 272 -16.14 18.49 3.22
N PRO A 273 -17.40 18.89 2.89
CA PRO A 273 -17.71 19.43 1.57
C PRO A 273 -16.75 20.62 1.31
N SER A 274 -15.89 20.50 0.32
CA SER A 274 -14.99 21.58 -0.01
C SER A 274 -15.81 22.80 -0.38
N LEU A 275 -15.61 23.93 0.31
CA LEU A 275 -16.10 25.24 -0.06
C LEU A 275 -15.58 25.71 -1.43
N PHE A 276 -14.83 24.87 -2.14
CA PHE A 276 -14.16 25.11 -3.43
C PHE A 276 -14.64 24.23 -4.59
N ALA A 277 -15.81 23.60 -4.49
CA ALA A 277 -16.45 23.02 -5.68
C ALA A 277 -17.11 24.14 -6.52
N ARG A 278 -16.33 25.15 -6.92
CA ARG A 278 -16.67 26.11 -7.98
C ARG A 278 -15.41 26.40 -8.78
N ARG A 279 -15.16 25.58 -9.83
CA ARG A 279 -14.81 26.09 -11.19
C ARG A 279 -14.62 24.91 -12.12
#